data_4a50d0f2de73c41cd619e9f869153269
#
_entry.id   4a50d0f2de73c41cd619e9f869153269
#
_cell.length_a   1.000
_cell.length_b   1.000
_cell.length_c   1.000
_cell.angle_alpha   90.00
_cell.angle_beta   90.00
_cell.angle_gamma   90.00
#
_symmetry.space_group_name_H-M   'P 1'
#
loop_
_entity.id
_entity.type
_entity.pdbx_description
1 polymer ?
#
loop_
_entity_poly.entity_id
_entity_poly.type
_entity_poly.pdbx_seq_one_letter_code
_entity_poly.pdbx_strand_id
1 'polypeptide(L)'
;MEISYTRYRIYRECPWKYKFLFVDGRRIPPNEKSSFGLSVHRALETWLRSGDDSLDALLDALRARWLAGGYPDESAESRWYAKAERVLTRFHGEEMSRRARPIALEKEFTWPLGRHTVRGMIDRIDQLPDGSYELIDYKTGPVAPTPDQLKADLQLRFYALGAFRALGVRVATLTVDSVTAGARVSMPYDPSGEEALGADISAAADEIESGRFGPDTRYCPRCDFKNDCVHAMIAP
;
A
#
# COMPACT_ATOMS: atom_id res chain seq x y z
N MET A 1 -17.24 13.82 -0.45
CA MET A 1 -15.78 13.97 -0.34
C MET A 1 -15.05 12.92 -1.17
N GLU A 2 -13.72 13.08 -1.32
CA GLU A 2 -12.87 12.05 -1.88
C GLU A 2 -12.22 11.22 -0.77
N ILE A 3 -12.30 9.88 -0.85
CA ILE A 3 -11.77 8.97 0.16
C ILE A 3 -10.85 7.91 -0.49
N SER A 4 -9.64 7.76 0.06
CA SER A 4 -8.69 6.70 -0.32
C SER A 4 -8.59 5.66 0.78
N TYR A 5 -7.98 4.49 0.48
CA TYR A 5 -7.71 3.47 1.50
C TYR A 5 -6.97 4.04 2.71
N THR A 6 -5.93 4.86 2.48
CA THR A 6 -5.16 5.48 3.58
C THR A 6 -6.05 6.36 4.47
N ARG A 7 -6.91 7.20 3.86
CA ARG A 7 -7.86 8.05 4.60
C ARG A 7 -8.86 7.21 5.39
N TYR A 8 -9.46 6.21 4.74
CA TYR A 8 -10.40 5.29 5.36
C TYR A 8 -9.77 4.53 6.53
N ARG A 9 -8.60 3.90 6.32
CA ARG A 9 -7.87 3.16 7.35
C ARG A 9 -7.52 4.03 8.55
N ILE A 10 -6.93 5.20 8.33
CA ILE A 10 -6.53 6.11 9.41
C ILE A 10 -7.75 6.60 10.20
N TYR A 11 -8.86 6.86 9.52
CA TYR A 11 -10.10 7.22 10.21
C TYR A 11 -10.63 6.07 11.07
N ARG A 12 -10.63 4.84 10.57
CA ARG A 12 -11.05 3.64 11.33
C ARG A 12 -10.08 3.29 12.46
N GLU A 13 -8.79 3.59 12.32
CA GLU A 13 -7.81 3.44 13.40
C GLU A 13 -8.08 4.45 14.54
N CYS A 14 -8.16 5.73 14.20
CA CYS A 14 -8.44 6.81 15.15
C CYS A 14 -8.90 8.06 14.41
N PRO A 15 -10.19 8.46 14.52
CA PRO A 15 -10.68 9.69 13.89
C PRO A 15 -9.91 10.94 14.32
N TRP A 16 -9.35 10.99 15.54
CA TRP A 16 -8.51 12.10 15.99
C TRP A 16 -7.16 12.16 15.26
N LYS A 17 -6.54 10.99 14.97
CA LYS A 17 -5.34 10.90 14.11
C LYS A 17 -5.65 11.38 12.69
N TYR A 18 -6.82 11.02 12.16
CA TYR A 18 -7.28 11.51 10.87
C TYR A 18 -7.37 13.04 10.86
N LYS A 19 -7.97 13.63 11.91
CA LYS A 19 -8.07 15.08 12.06
C LYS A 19 -6.68 15.73 12.01
N PHE A 20 -5.72 15.24 12.78
CA PHE A 20 -4.35 15.76 12.78
C PHE A 20 -3.74 15.78 11.37
N LEU A 21 -3.87 14.70 10.62
CA LEU A 21 -3.23 14.58 9.31
C LEU A 21 -3.95 15.34 8.20
N PHE A 22 -5.28 15.24 8.15
CA PHE A 22 -6.05 15.67 6.98
C PHE A 22 -6.90 16.92 7.18
N VAL A 23 -7.13 17.34 8.42
CA VAL A 23 -7.85 18.58 8.76
C VAL A 23 -6.87 19.62 9.25
N ASP A 24 -6.04 19.30 10.24
CA ASP A 24 -5.08 20.22 10.84
C ASP A 24 -3.77 20.33 10.01
N GLY A 25 -3.59 19.47 9.00
CA GLY A 25 -2.44 19.51 8.09
C GLY A 25 -1.10 19.10 8.73
N ARG A 26 -1.12 18.40 9.86
CA ARG A 26 0.11 17.90 10.48
C ARG A 26 0.79 16.88 9.58
N ARG A 27 2.11 16.91 9.56
CA ARG A 27 2.91 15.98 8.75
C ARG A 27 3.70 15.04 9.63
N ILE A 28 3.79 13.78 9.21
CA ILE A 28 4.74 12.82 9.75
C ILE A 28 6.00 12.94 8.90
N PRO A 29 7.15 13.31 9.49
CA PRO A 29 8.40 13.36 8.73
C PRO A 29 8.72 12.00 8.08
N PRO A 30 9.32 12.00 6.89
CA PRO A 30 9.80 10.76 6.32
C PRO A 30 10.86 10.14 7.23
N ASN A 31 10.91 8.82 7.25
CA ASN A 31 11.92 8.05 7.94
C ASN A 31 12.54 7.02 6.97
N GLU A 32 13.61 6.39 7.38
CA GLU A 32 14.33 5.42 6.56
C GLU A 32 13.45 4.32 5.98
N LYS A 33 12.43 3.83 6.71
CA LYS A 33 11.52 2.79 6.23
C LYS A 33 10.59 3.30 5.14
N SER A 34 10.05 4.50 5.31
CA SER A 34 9.15 5.11 4.32
C SER A 34 9.90 5.51 3.05
N SER A 35 11.11 6.07 3.18
CA SER A 35 11.95 6.45 2.04
C SER A 35 12.42 5.22 1.27
N PHE A 36 12.89 4.19 1.97
CA PHE A 36 13.24 2.90 1.37
C PHE A 36 12.06 2.28 0.62
N GLY A 37 10.89 2.18 1.28
CA GLY A 37 9.70 1.59 0.68
C GLY A 37 9.29 2.31 -0.61
N LEU A 38 9.19 3.63 -0.56
CA LEU A 38 8.81 4.43 -1.72
C LEU A 38 9.86 4.37 -2.85
N SER A 39 11.15 4.31 -2.53
CA SER A 39 12.21 4.13 -3.53
C SER A 39 12.09 2.79 -4.24
N VAL A 40 11.84 1.70 -3.50
CA VAL A 40 11.65 0.36 -4.07
C VAL A 40 10.42 0.30 -4.97
N HIS A 41 9.26 0.81 -4.52
CA HIS A 41 8.04 0.86 -5.36
C HIS A 41 8.28 1.61 -6.67
N ARG A 42 8.88 2.80 -6.61
CA ARG A 42 9.17 3.60 -7.80
C ARG A 42 10.18 2.94 -8.75
N ALA A 43 11.14 2.23 -8.21
CA ALA A 43 12.11 1.49 -9.02
C ALA A 43 11.41 0.34 -9.77
N LEU A 44 10.58 -0.45 -9.08
CA LEU A 44 9.80 -1.53 -9.68
C LEU A 44 8.85 -1.01 -10.75
N GLU A 45 8.10 0.06 -10.47
CA GLU A 45 7.23 0.70 -11.47
C GLU A 45 8.01 1.12 -12.71
N THR A 46 9.13 1.85 -12.51
CA THR A 46 9.95 2.37 -13.60
C THR A 46 10.50 1.23 -14.46
N TRP A 47 11.01 0.19 -13.82
CA TRP A 47 11.56 -0.97 -14.51
C TRP A 47 10.49 -1.76 -15.27
N LEU A 48 9.37 -2.11 -14.63
CA LEU A 48 8.28 -2.86 -15.26
C LEU A 48 7.64 -2.11 -16.44
N ARG A 49 7.67 -0.78 -16.44
CA ARG A 49 7.18 0.06 -17.54
C ARG A 49 8.18 0.24 -18.66
N SER A 50 9.47 0.01 -18.42
CA SER A 50 10.51 0.24 -19.43
C SER A 50 10.45 -0.76 -20.58
N GLY A 51 9.97 -1.98 -20.31
CA GLY A 51 10.03 -3.10 -21.25
C GLY A 51 11.41 -3.71 -21.39
N ASP A 52 12.39 -3.25 -20.60
CA ASP A 52 13.74 -3.83 -20.49
C ASP A 52 13.79 -4.71 -19.24
N ASP A 53 13.77 -6.02 -19.45
CA ASP A 53 13.74 -7.01 -18.37
C ASP A 53 15.11 -7.25 -17.71
N SER A 54 16.16 -6.50 -18.07
CA SER A 54 17.50 -6.69 -17.52
C SER A 54 17.61 -6.26 -16.05
N LEU A 55 18.51 -6.90 -15.31
CA LEU A 55 18.84 -6.48 -13.94
C LEU A 55 19.44 -5.08 -13.90
N ASP A 56 20.25 -4.74 -14.90
CA ASP A 56 20.89 -3.42 -14.99
C ASP A 56 19.83 -2.31 -15.11
N ALA A 57 18.78 -2.51 -15.92
CA ALA A 57 17.67 -1.57 -16.04
C ALA A 57 16.93 -1.40 -14.70
N LEU A 58 16.75 -2.46 -13.91
CA LEU A 58 16.13 -2.37 -12.58
C LEU A 58 17.02 -1.59 -11.59
N LEU A 59 18.32 -1.84 -11.59
CA LEU A 59 19.25 -1.12 -10.71
C LEU A 59 19.43 0.35 -11.13
N ASP A 60 19.38 0.65 -12.42
CA ASP A 60 19.36 2.03 -12.92
C ASP A 60 18.06 2.76 -12.53
N ALA A 61 16.92 2.06 -12.58
CA ALA A 61 15.66 2.56 -12.08
C ALA A 61 15.73 2.86 -10.56
N LEU A 62 16.35 1.98 -9.77
CA LEU A 62 16.59 2.23 -8.35
C LEU A 62 17.42 3.50 -8.13
N ARG A 63 18.54 3.63 -8.86
CA ARG A 63 19.42 4.81 -8.77
C ARG A 63 18.66 6.11 -9.09
N ALA A 64 17.87 6.08 -10.15
CA ALA A 64 17.11 7.24 -10.61
C ALA A 64 15.94 7.63 -9.68
N ARG A 65 15.40 6.67 -8.93
CA ARG A 65 14.22 6.86 -8.08
C ARG A 65 14.52 6.86 -6.58
N TRP A 66 15.80 6.78 -6.20
CA TRP A 66 16.20 6.79 -4.81
C TRP A 66 15.85 8.09 -4.10
N LEU A 67 15.29 7.97 -2.91
CA LEU A 67 14.96 9.10 -2.02
C LEU A 67 16.02 9.20 -0.93
N ALA A 68 16.87 10.18 -1.00
CA ALA A 68 17.95 10.42 -0.04
C ALA A 68 17.48 10.98 1.32
N GLY A 69 16.22 11.43 1.43
CA GLY A 69 15.69 11.99 2.68
C GLY A 69 15.17 10.93 3.66
N GLY A 70 15.20 11.24 4.96
CA GLY A 70 14.64 10.38 6.01
C GLY A 70 15.63 9.44 6.69
N TYR A 71 16.89 9.42 6.24
CA TYR A 71 17.99 8.69 6.90
C TYR A 71 18.71 9.60 7.90
N PRO A 72 19.19 9.05 9.05
CA PRO A 72 19.85 9.86 10.07
C PRO A 72 21.21 10.42 9.62
N ASP A 73 21.90 9.72 8.73
CA ASP A 73 23.21 10.09 8.18
C ASP A 73 23.49 9.37 6.85
N GLU A 74 24.55 9.77 6.14
CA GLU A 74 24.99 9.19 4.86
C GLU A 74 25.36 7.70 4.98
N SER A 75 25.88 7.26 6.12
CA SER A 75 26.24 5.87 6.36
C SER A 75 24.97 4.99 6.47
N ALA A 76 23.94 5.49 7.13
CA ALA A 76 22.64 4.82 7.19
C ALA A 76 22.00 4.76 5.81
N GLU A 77 22.00 5.86 5.06
CA GLU A 77 21.51 5.91 3.69
C GLU A 77 22.20 4.87 2.81
N SER A 78 23.55 4.84 2.83
CA SER A 78 24.35 3.88 2.05
C SER A 78 24.00 2.42 2.40
N ARG A 79 23.79 2.10 3.67
CA ARG A 79 23.36 0.75 4.10
C ARG A 79 21.98 0.38 3.55
N TRP A 80 21.04 1.34 3.56
CA TRP A 80 19.70 1.12 3.04
C TRP A 80 19.70 0.99 1.51
N TYR A 81 20.53 1.77 0.82
CA TYR A 81 20.70 1.67 -0.63
C TYR A 81 21.27 0.28 -1.01
N ALA A 82 22.35 -0.15 -0.39
CA ALA A 82 22.91 -1.48 -0.61
C ALA A 82 21.93 -2.62 -0.26
N LYS A 83 21.05 -2.40 0.73
CA LYS A 83 19.95 -3.34 1.01
C LYS A 83 18.95 -3.36 -0.16
N ALA A 84 18.58 -2.21 -0.72
CA ALA A 84 17.67 -2.14 -1.86
C ALA A 84 18.21 -2.88 -3.08
N GLU A 85 19.50 -2.69 -3.40
CA GLU A 85 20.15 -3.43 -4.51
C GLU A 85 20.05 -4.95 -4.33
N ARG A 86 20.40 -5.47 -3.15
CA ARG A 86 20.30 -6.92 -2.86
C ARG A 86 18.87 -7.44 -2.95
N VAL A 87 17.90 -6.67 -2.41
CA VAL A 87 16.48 -7.03 -2.43
C VAL A 87 15.95 -7.07 -3.85
N LEU A 88 16.26 -6.06 -4.66
CA LEU A 88 15.80 -5.98 -6.05
C LEU A 88 16.50 -6.99 -6.97
N THR A 89 17.78 -7.29 -6.73
CA THR A 89 18.48 -8.36 -7.47
C THR A 89 17.81 -9.72 -7.26
N ARG A 90 17.43 -10.04 -6.01
CA ARG A 90 16.67 -11.27 -5.73
C ARG A 90 15.30 -11.24 -6.38
N PHE A 91 14.54 -10.15 -6.20
CA PHE A 91 13.22 -9.99 -6.79
C PHE A 91 13.25 -10.17 -8.31
N HIS A 92 14.26 -9.60 -8.99
CA HIS A 92 14.46 -9.76 -10.42
C HIS A 92 14.56 -11.24 -10.82
N GLY A 93 15.40 -12.02 -10.14
CA GLY A 93 15.54 -13.45 -10.43
C GLY A 93 14.24 -14.24 -10.24
N GLU A 94 13.45 -13.89 -9.22
CA GLU A 94 12.14 -14.51 -8.98
C GLU A 94 11.12 -14.10 -10.05
N GLU A 95 11.10 -12.82 -10.43
CA GLU A 95 10.17 -12.27 -11.42
C GLU A 95 10.42 -12.84 -12.83
N MET A 96 11.68 -13.02 -13.23
CA MET A 96 12.04 -13.59 -14.53
C MET A 96 11.52 -15.03 -14.73
N SER A 97 11.24 -15.74 -13.66
CA SER A 97 10.67 -17.09 -13.71
C SER A 97 9.13 -17.09 -13.84
N ARG A 98 8.48 -15.94 -13.65
CA ARG A 98 7.01 -15.82 -13.72
C ARG A 98 6.53 -15.79 -15.17
N ARG A 99 5.39 -16.45 -15.40
CA ARG A 99 4.71 -16.46 -16.70
C ARG A 99 3.46 -15.56 -16.72
N ALA A 100 3.33 -14.69 -15.73
CA ALA A 100 2.22 -13.76 -15.64
C ALA A 100 2.49 -12.51 -16.48
N ARG A 101 1.45 -11.92 -17.04
CA ARG A 101 1.53 -10.72 -17.87
C ARG A 101 0.97 -9.52 -17.09
N PRO A 102 1.76 -8.49 -16.77
CA PRO A 102 1.24 -7.26 -16.21
C PRO A 102 0.26 -6.58 -17.16
N ILE A 103 -0.94 -6.27 -16.67
CA ILE A 103 -1.96 -5.51 -17.40
C ILE A 103 -2.19 -4.13 -16.80
N ALA A 104 -1.79 -3.91 -15.55
CA ALA A 104 -1.82 -2.61 -14.88
C ALA A 104 -0.65 -2.50 -13.92
N LEU A 105 0.02 -1.34 -13.91
CA LEU A 105 1.14 -0.98 -13.02
C LEU A 105 0.89 0.41 -12.47
N GLU A 106 0.98 0.60 -11.14
CA GLU A 106 0.67 1.85 -10.44
C GLU A 106 -0.57 2.52 -11.05
N LYS A 107 -1.65 1.71 -11.11
CA LYS A 107 -2.86 2.14 -11.80
C LYS A 107 -3.75 2.93 -10.86
N GLU A 108 -3.86 4.22 -11.11
CA GLU A 108 -4.87 5.04 -10.44
C GLU A 108 -6.28 4.60 -10.86
N PHE A 109 -7.18 4.61 -9.90
CA PHE A 109 -8.59 4.40 -10.12
C PHE A 109 -9.43 5.36 -9.31
N THR A 110 -10.60 5.69 -9.86
CA THR A 110 -11.65 6.42 -9.14
C THR A 110 -13.01 5.81 -9.52
N TRP A 111 -13.93 5.77 -8.55
CA TRP A 111 -15.31 5.36 -8.81
C TRP A 111 -16.27 6.07 -7.85
N PRO A 112 -17.53 6.36 -8.29
CA PRO A 112 -18.52 7.00 -7.47
C PRO A 112 -19.09 6.02 -6.42
N LEU A 113 -19.23 6.50 -5.17
CA LEU A 113 -19.86 5.77 -4.07
C LEU A 113 -20.89 6.67 -3.39
N GLY A 114 -22.13 6.61 -3.85
CA GLY A 114 -23.15 7.56 -3.45
C GLY A 114 -22.75 9.01 -3.78
N ARG A 115 -22.67 9.88 -2.78
CA ARG A 115 -22.22 11.28 -2.93
C ARG A 115 -20.69 11.45 -2.80
N HIS A 116 -19.96 10.38 -2.59
CA HIS A 116 -18.50 10.39 -2.42
C HIS A 116 -17.81 9.84 -3.66
N THR A 117 -16.51 10.07 -3.74
CA THR A 117 -15.63 9.46 -4.74
C THR A 117 -14.57 8.65 -4.03
N VAL A 118 -14.48 7.37 -4.34
CA VAL A 118 -13.38 6.52 -3.87
C VAL A 118 -12.25 6.63 -4.86
N ARG A 119 -11.01 6.72 -4.36
CA ARG A 119 -9.81 6.70 -5.18
C ARG A 119 -8.75 5.80 -4.57
N GLY A 120 -7.89 5.29 -5.43
CA GLY A 120 -6.72 4.51 -5.00
C GLY A 120 -5.72 4.34 -6.13
N MET A 121 -4.64 3.67 -5.79
CA MET A 121 -3.62 3.26 -6.73
C MET A 121 -3.32 1.80 -6.46
N ILE A 122 -3.42 0.97 -7.50
CA ILE A 122 -3.11 -0.45 -7.46
C ILE A 122 -1.68 -0.61 -7.95
N ASP A 123 -0.83 -1.22 -7.16
CA ASP A 123 0.58 -1.42 -7.51
C ASP A 123 0.70 -2.24 -8.81
N ARG A 124 -0.03 -3.39 -8.88
CA ARG A 124 0.03 -4.25 -10.05
C ARG A 124 -1.21 -5.15 -10.19
N ILE A 125 -1.64 -5.36 -11.42
CA ILE A 125 -2.56 -6.44 -11.80
C ILE A 125 -1.90 -7.24 -12.90
N ASP A 126 -1.85 -8.56 -12.73
CA ASP A 126 -1.38 -9.52 -13.73
C ASP A 126 -2.52 -10.33 -14.31
N GLN A 127 -2.39 -10.68 -15.59
CA GLN A 127 -3.14 -11.77 -16.18
C GLN A 127 -2.33 -13.06 -16.07
N LEU A 128 -2.93 -14.06 -15.45
CA LEU A 128 -2.34 -15.38 -15.28
C LEU A 128 -2.51 -16.24 -16.56
N PRO A 129 -1.73 -17.34 -16.73
CA PRO A 129 -1.81 -18.19 -17.92
C PRO A 129 -3.19 -18.81 -18.17
N ASP A 130 -4.01 -18.98 -17.14
CA ASP A 130 -5.40 -19.47 -17.23
C ASP A 130 -6.42 -18.38 -17.62
N GLY A 131 -5.94 -17.15 -17.81
CA GLY A 131 -6.76 -15.98 -18.16
C GLY A 131 -7.36 -15.25 -16.96
N SER A 132 -7.20 -15.76 -15.75
CA SER A 132 -7.64 -15.08 -14.53
C SER A 132 -6.74 -13.89 -14.18
N TYR A 133 -7.17 -13.05 -13.22
CA TYR A 133 -6.42 -11.86 -12.80
C TYR A 133 -5.97 -11.97 -11.35
N GLU A 134 -4.70 -11.59 -11.12
CA GLU A 134 -4.07 -11.48 -9.81
C GLU A 134 -3.81 -10.01 -9.48
N LEU A 135 -4.27 -9.54 -8.32
CA LEU A 135 -3.91 -8.23 -7.77
C LEU A 135 -2.75 -8.40 -6.80
N ILE A 136 -1.69 -7.63 -7.02
CA ILE A 136 -0.45 -7.71 -6.26
C ILE A 136 -0.19 -6.36 -5.60
N ASP A 137 0.11 -6.40 -4.30
CA ASP A 137 0.55 -5.27 -3.50
C ASP A 137 1.97 -5.55 -2.98
N TYR A 138 2.90 -4.63 -3.27
CA TYR A 138 4.29 -4.75 -2.86
C TYR A 138 4.48 -4.27 -1.42
N LYS A 139 5.11 -5.08 -0.60
CA LYS A 139 5.47 -4.73 0.78
C LYS A 139 6.98 -4.76 0.98
N THR A 140 7.49 -3.71 1.59
CA THR A 140 8.92 -3.54 1.92
C THR A 140 9.22 -3.76 3.40
N GLY A 141 8.24 -4.23 4.17
CA GLY A 141 8.43 -4.68 5.54
C GLY A 141 9.35 -5.92 5.64
N PRO A 142 9.96 -6.15 6.81
CA PRO A 142 10.90 -7.26 6.99
C PRO A 142 10.24 -8.64 7.08
N VAL A 143 8.94 -8.71 7.25
CA VAL A 143 8.17 -9.94 7.49
C VAL A 143 7.01 -10.00 6.51
N ALA A 144 6.83 -11.15 5.86
CA ALA A 144 5.67 -11.42 5.03
C ALA A 144 4.44 -11.70 5.91
N PRO A 145 3.23 -11.37 5.44
CA PRO A 145 2.02 -11.72 6.18
C PRO A 145 1.81 -13.24 6.22
N THR A 146 1.16 -13.70 7.28
CA THR A 146 0.60 -15.07 7.29
C THR A 146 -0.64 -15.14 6.38
N PRO A 147 -1.08 -16.35 5.96
CA PRO A 147 -2.34 -16.49 5.21
C PRO A 147 -3.55 -15.87 5.92
N ASP A 148 -3.64 -15.99 7.24
CA ASP A 148 -4.74 -15.40 8.03
C ASP A 148 -4.67 -13.86 8.04
N GLN A 149 -3.47 -13.29 8.12
CA GLN A 149 -3.28 -11.85 8.00
C GLN A 149 -3.64 -11.35 6.61
N LEU A 150 -3.28 -12.09 5.56
CA LEU A 150 -3.65 -11.76 4.19
C LEU A 150 -5.17 -11.80 4.00
N LYS A 151 -5.83 -12.83 4.56
CA LYS A 151 -7.30 -12.95 4.51
C LYS A 151 -8.02 -11.76 5.16
N ALA A 152 -7.42 -11.19 6.21
CA ALA A 152 -7.94 -10.03 6.92
C ALA A 152 -7.50 -8.69 6.30
N ASP A 153 -6.71 -8.69 5.24
CA ASP A 153 -6.15 -7.47 4.65
C ASP A 153 -7.22 -6.65 3.93
N LEU A 154 -7.60 -5.54 4.55
CA LEU A 154 -8.60 -4.62 4.00
C LEU A 154 -8.07 -3.82 2.81
N GLN A 155 -6.75 -3.61 2.68
CA GLN A 155 -6.16 -2.86 1.57
C GLN A 155 -6.35 -3.61 0.25
N LEU A 156 -6.00 -4.89 0.22
CA LEU A 156 -6.17 -5.72 -0.96
C LEU A 156 -7.64 -5.83 -1.37
N ARG A 157 -8.55 -6.00 -0.40
CA ARG A 157 -10.00 -6.05 -0.67
C ARG A 157 -10.52 -4.70 -1.19
N PHE A 158 -10.06 -3.59 -0.64
CA PHE A 158 -10.39 -2.25 -1.12
C PHE A 158 -9.92 -2.05 -2.57
N TYR A 159 -8.72 -2.51 -2.90
CA TYR A 159 -8.17 -2.40 -4.24
C TYR A 159 -8.84 -3.38 -5.24
N ALA A 160 -9.21 -4.57 -4.81
CA ALA A 160 -9.98 -5.51 -5.63
C ALA A 160 -11.36 -4.94 -6.00
N LEU A 161 -12.05 -4.33 -5.02
CA LEU A 161 -13.30 -3.60 -5.26
C LEU A 161 -13.08 -2.43 -6.23
N GLY A 162 -11.99 -1.67 -6.07
CA GLY A 162 -11.62 -0.59 -6.99
C GLY A 162 -11.32 -1.08 -8.40
N ALA A 163 -10.58 -2.17 -8.54
CA ALA A 163 -10.31 -2.81 -9.83
C ALA A 163 -11.61 -3.19 -10.56
N PHE A 164 -12.56 -3.76 -9.83
CA PHE A 164 -13.85 -4.12 -10.41
C PHE A 164 -14.69 -2.87 -10.76
N ARG A 165 -14.88 -1.95 -9.82
CA ARG A 165 -15.79 -0.80 -9.99
C ARG A 165 -15.30 0.23 -11.00
N ALA A 166 -13.99 0.46 -11.08
CA ALA A 166 -13.42 1.48 -11.94
C ALA A 166 -12.83 0.95 -13.24
N LEU A 167 -12.28 -0.27 -13.24
CA LEU A 167 -11.56 -0.82 -14.40
C LEU A 167 -12.30 -1.99 -15.06
N GLY A 168 -13.39 -2.50 -14.45
CA GLY A 168 -14.11 -3.68 -14.92
C GLY A 168 -13.33 -5.00 -14.77
N VAL A 169 -12.24 -4.99 -14.00
CA VAL A 169 -11.37 -6.15 -13.80
C VAL A 169 -11.80 -6.92 -12.55
N ARG A 170 -12.28 -8.16 -12.74
CA ARG A 170 -12.56 -9.10 -11.66
C ARG A 170 -11.31 -9.90 -11.33
N VAL A 171 -10.66 -9.57 -10.22
CA VAL A 171 -9.50 -10.33 -9.75
C VAL A 171 -9.96 -11.64 -9.11
N ALA A 172 -9.21 -12.71 -9.34
CA ALA A 172 -9.45 -14.04 -8.76
C ALA A 172 -8.50 -14.32 -7.59
N THR A 173 -7.35 -13.65 -7.56
CA THR A 173 -6.29 -13.88 -6.58
C THR A 173 -5.81 -12.56 -6.00
N LEU A 174 -5.62 -12.52 -4.68
CA LEU A 174 -4.96 -11.43 -3.97
C LEU A 174 -3.59 -11.89 -3.51
N THR A 175 -2.59 -11.05 -3.72
CA THR A 175 -1.19 -11.36 -3.40
C THR A 175 -0.52 -10.18 -2.71
N VAL A 176 0.16 -10.48 -1.60
CA VAL A 176 1.21 -9.62 -1.06
C VAL A 176 2.56 -10.16 -1.51
N ASP A 177 3.29 -9.36 -2.24
CA ASP A 177 4.68 -9.62 -2.57
C ASP A 177 5.58 -8.87 -1.59
N SER A 178 6.11 -9.60 -0.62
CA SER A 178 7.00 -9.05 0.42
C SER A 178 8.42 -8.97 -0.12
N VAL A 179 8.67 -7.95 -0.95
CA VAL A 179 9.94 -7.77 -1.70
C VAL A 179 11.16 -7.85 -0.80
N THR A 180 11.12 -7.27 0.41
CA THR A 180 12.23 -7.35 1.36
C THR A 180 12.38 -8.73 2.01
N ALA A 181 11.28 -9.37 2.34
CA ALA A 181 11.30 -10.71 2.95
C ALA A 181 11.61 -11.82 1.92
N GLY A 182 11.42 -11.56 0.61
CA GLY A 182 11.54 -12.56 -0.44
C GLY A 182 10.47 -13.64 -0.32
N ALA A 183 9.25 -13.20 -0.08
CA ALA A 183 8.14 -14.13 0.07
C ALA A 183 6.88 -13.55 -0.56
N ARG A 184 6.22 -14.36 -1.35
CA ARG A 184 4.94 -14.06 -1.96
C ARG A 184 3.86 -14.91 -1.30
N VAL A 185 2.82 -14.26 -0.79
CA VAL A 185 1.68 -14.93 -0.16
C VAL A 185 0.42 -14.57 -0.96
N SER A 186 -0.23 -15.61 -1.49
CA SER A 186 -1.40 -15.47 -2.35
C SER A 186 -2.59 -16.23 -1.78
N MET A 187 -3.79 -15.76 -2.09
CA MET A 187 -5.04 -16.43 -1.73
C MET A 187 -6.13 -16.17 -2.79
N PRO A 188 -7.08 -17.10 -2.98
CA PRO A 188 -8.28 -16.84 -3.75
C PRO A 188 -9.05 -15.66 -3.17
N TYR A 189 -9.58 -14.80 -4.04
CA TYR A 189 -10.42 -13.68 -3.62
C TYR A 189 -11.90 -14.06 -3.58
N ASP A 190 -12.54 -13.82 -2.45
CA ASP A 190 -13.98 -13.93 -2.28
C ASP A 190 -14.62 -12.53 -2.27
N PRO A 191 -15.41 -12.17 -3.30
CA PRO A 191 -16.06 -10.87 -3.40
C PRO A 191 -17.31 -10.71 -2.53
N SER A 192 -17.74 -11.74 -1.80
CA SER A 192 -19.00 -11.72 -1.02
C SER A 192 -19.09 -10.57 0.01
N GLY A 193 -17.96 -10.03 0.44
CA GLY A 193 -17.90 -8.89 1.37
C GLY A 193 -17.79 -7.50 0.71
N GLU A 194 -17.80 -7.39 -0.61
CA GLU A 194 -17.59 -6.11 -1.33
C GLU A 194 -18.68 -5.06 -1.01
N GLU A 195 -19.93 -5.49 -0.94
CA GLU A 195 -21.05 -4.60 -0.64
C GLU A 195 -20.96 -4.03 0.78
N ALA A 196 -20.67 -4.89 1.75
CA ALA A 196 -20.46 -4.47 3.13
C ALA A 196 -19.26 -3.52 3.27
N LEU A 197 -18.16 -3.79 2.56
CA LEU A 197 -17.00 -2.91 2.53
C LEU A 197 -17.35 -1.54 1.91
N GLY A 198 -18.08 -1.53 0.80
CA GLY A 198 -18.56 -0.29 0.18
C GLY A 198 -19.44 0.53 1.13
N ALA A 199 -20.37 -0.11 1.83
CA ALA A 199 -21.21 0.54 2.82
C ALA A 199 -20.38 1.14 3.98
N ASP A 200 -19.37 0.41 4.48
CA ASP A 200 -18.50 0.91 5.56
C ASP A 200 -17.62 2.07 5.11
N ILE A 201 -17.10 2.05 3.88
CA ILE A 201 -16.35 3.17 3.28
C ILE A 201 -17.24 4.41 3.18
N SER A 202 -18.50 4.24 2.72
CA SER A 202 -19.47 5.35 2.62
C SER A 202 -19.79 5.94 3.99
N ALA A 203 -20.04 5.09 4.99
CA ALA A 203 -20.30 5.54 6.36
C ALA A 203 -19.12 6.30 6.96
N ALA A 204 -17.89 5.83 6.74
CA ALA A 204 -16.69 6.53 7.18
C ALA A 204 -16.57 7.92 6.52
N ALA A 205 -16.87 8.02 5.22
CA ALA A 205 -16.85 9.29 4.52
C ALA A 205 -17.90 10.27 5.03
N ASP A 206 -19.12 9.80 5.35
CA ASP A 206 -20.18 10.60 5.96
C ASP A 206 -19.79 11.10 7.36
N GLU A 207 -19.18 10.25 8.17
CA GLU A 207 -18.69 10.61 9.50
C GLU A 207 -17.59 11.66 9.44
N ILE A 208 -16.65 11.53 8.50
CA ILE A 208 -15.58 12.51 8.26
C ILE A 208 -16.18 13.86 7.86
N GLU A 209 -17.11 13.90 6.91
CA GLU A 209 -17.76 15.14 6.46
C GLU A 209 -18.59 15.81 7.57
N SER A 210 -19.16 15.02 8.48
CA SER A 210 -19.89 15.56 9.63
C SER A 210 -18.99 16.02 10.78
N GLY A 211 -17.65 15.93 10.63
CA GLY A 211 -16.70 16.38 11.65
C GLY A 211 -16.60 15.47 12.87
N ARG A 212 -16.92 14.19 12.76
CA ARG A 212 -16.85 13.23 13.87
C ARG A 212 -15.43 12.75 14.08
N PHE A 213 -14.68 13.41 14.96
CA PHE A 213 -13.27 13.11 15.21
C PHE A 213 -13.01 12.71 16.66
N GLY A 214 -13.78 11.78 17.21
CA GLY A 214 -13.52 11.22 18.54
C GLY A 214 -12.22 10.41 18.59
N PRO A 215 -11.43 10.45 19.69
CA PRO A 215 -10.22 9.67 19.82
C PRO A 215 -10.54 8.18 20.02
N ASP A 216 -9.72 7.30 19.41
CA ASP A 216 -9.68 5.88 19.74
C ASP A 216 -8.34 5.54 20.40
N THR A 217 -8.35 5.42 21.72
CA THR A 217 -7.14 5.26 22.52
C THR A 217 -6.47 3.90 22.37
N ARG A 218 -7.15 2.89 21.80
CA ARG A 218 -6.59 1.56 21.51
C ARG A 218 -5.39 1.62 20.56
N TYR A 219 -5.32 2.66 19.72
CA TYR A 219 -4.22 2.88 18.78
C TYR A 219 -3.07 3.73 19.32
N CYS A 220 -3.20 4.33 20.50
CA CYS A 220 -2.18 5.20 21.09
C CYS A 220 -0.77 4.59 21.14
N PRO A 221 -0.56 3.31 21.51
CA PRO A 221 0.79 2.73 21.57
C PRO A 221 1.55 2.75 20.25
N ARG A 222 0.83 2.75 19.13
CA ARG A 222 1.38 2.73 17.74
C ARG A 222 1.19 4.05 16.99
N CYS A 223 0.66 5.07 17.65
CA CYS A 223 0.34 6.34 17.03
C CYS A 223 1.59 7.21 16.86
N ASP A 224 1.77 7.79 15.69
CA ASP A 224 2.87 8.72 15.40
C ASP A 224 2.80 9.99 16.26
N PHE A 225 1.59 10.37 16.71
CA PHE A 225 1.33 11.57 17.50
C PHE A 225 1.19 11.29 19.01
N LYS A 226 1.58 10.10 19.50
CA LYS A 226 1.37 9.70 20.91
C LYS A 226 1.99 10.65 21.90
N ASN A 227 3.09 11.33 21.57
CA ASN A 227 3.80 12.24 22.45
C ASN A 227 3.18 13.66 22.48
N ASP A 228 2.38 14.01 21.46
CA ASP A 228 1.81 15.35 21.28
C ASP A 228 0.28 15.37 21.36
N CYS A 229 -0.34 14.21 21.51
CA CYS A 229 -1.79 14.08 21.52
C CYS A 229 -2.33 14.19 22.96
N VAL A 230 -3.23 15.15 23.17
CA VAL A 230 -3.89 15.38 24.47
C VAL A 230 -4.75 14.20 24.95
N HIS A 231 -5.11 13.29 24.02
CA HIS A 231 -5.88 12.09 24.32
C HIS A 231 -5.00 10.82 24.43
N ALA A 232 -3.67 10.96 24.30
CA ALA A 232 -2.80 9.79 24.32
C ALA A 232 -2.86 9.12 25.72
N MET A 233 -3.38 7.90 25.75
CA MET A 233 -3.26 7.01 26.91
C MET A 233 -1.99 6.18 26.69
N ILE A 234 -0.89 6.64 27.22
CA ILE A 234 0.34 5.84 27.31
C ILE A 234 0.15 4.97 28.55
N ALA A 235 0.01 3.66 28.38
CA ALA A 235 0.10 2.76 29.51
C ALA A 235 1.46 2.94 30.17
N PRO A 236 1.53 3.02 31.50
CA PRO A 236 2.78 3.19 32.24
C PRO A 236 3.75 2.03 31.98
#